data_858bae24a1d0a5d2060a16b7a980ebb7
#
_entry.id   858bae24a1d0a5d2060a16b7a980ebb7
#
_cell.length_a   1.000
_cell.length_b   1.000
_cell.length_c   1.000
_cell.angle_alpha   90.00
_cell.angle_beta   90.00
_cell.angle_gamma   90.00
#
_symmetry.space_group_name_H-M   'P 1'
#
loop_
_entity.id
_entity.type
_entity.pdbx_description
1 polymer ?
#
loop_
_entity_poly.entity_id
_entity_poly.type
_entity_poly.pdbx_seq_one_letter_code
_entity_poly.pdbx_strand_id
1 'polypeptide(L)'
;MDKLTMGDRIREARKHKGLTQEQLAESLDVSVEFVSHIERGSRLPSMQVFIKLIEVLNVSADYLLRDSISTGKLFGENALGSKVEKLSPKERVALEALIDTYLQYHK
;
A
#
# COMPACT_ATOMS: atom_id res chain seq x y z
N MET A 1 10.01 20.84 -3.51
CA MET A 1 8.75 20.33 -2.99
C MET A 1 8.79 18.82 -2.85
N ASP A 2 8.45 18.33 -1.69
CA ASP A 2 8.58 16.92 -1.42
C ASP A 2 7.48 16.11 -2.09
N LYS A 3 7.87 14.96 -2.58
CA LYS A 3 6.90 14.01 -3.12
C LYS A 3 6.12 13.38 -1.98
N LEU A 4 4.85 13.11 -2.22
CA LEU A 4 4.06 12.36 -1.26
C LEU A 4 4.49 10.91 -1.27
N THR A 5 4.76 10.37 -0.10
CA THR A 5 5.06 8.96 0.06
C THR A 5 3.76 8.16 0.14
N MET A 6 3.89 6.83 0.13
CA MET A 6 2.73 5.96 0.34
C MET A 6 2.05 6.29 1.68
N GLY A 7 2.84 6.47 2.74
CA GLY A 7 2.30 6.81 4.04
C GLY A 7 1.52 8.12 4.04
N ASP A 8 2.06 9.12 3.35
CA ASP A 8 1.38 10.40 3.21
C ASP A 8 0.05 10.25 2.48
N ARG A 9 0.02 9.44 1.43
CA ARG A 9 -1.20 9.22 0.67
C ARG A 9 -2.24 8.45 1.48
N ILE A 10 -1.80 7.50 2.28
CA ILE A 10 -2.71 6.78 3.19
C ILE A 10 -3.31 7.76 4.18
N ARG A 11 -2.47 8.62 4.76
CA ARG A 11 -2.93 9.60 5.73
C ARG A 11 -3.94 10.57 5.11
N GLU A 12 -3.65 11.08 3.93
CA GLU A 12 -4.57 11.99 3.25
C GLU A 12 -5.89 11.32 2.93
N ALA A 13 -5.85 10.09 2.42
CA ALA A 13 -7.06 9.35 2.10
C ALA A 13 -7.88 9.07 3.38
N ARG A 14 -7.20 8.75 4.47
CA ARG A 14 -7.86 8.54 5.75
C ARG A 14 -8.60 9.80 6.19
N LYS A 15 -7.93 10.93 6.13
CA LYS A 15 -8.52 12.21 6.53
C LYS A 15 -9.69 12.59 5.62
N HIS A 16 -9.53 12.31 4.33
CA HIS A 16 -10.59 12.59 3.36
C HIS A 16 -11.85 11.77 3.67
N LYS A 17 -11.67 10.57 4.18
CA LYS A 17 -12.78 9.72 4.61
C LYS A 17 -13.32 10.11 5.98
N GLY A 18 -12.69 11.05 6.67
CA GLY A 18 -13.12 11.47 7.99
C GLY A 18 -12.80 10.47 9.09
N LEU A 19 -11.82 9.61 8.88
CA LEU A 19 -11.45 8.58 9.85
C LEU A 19 -10.28 9.03 10.71
N THR A 20 -10.34 8.65 12.00
CA THR A 20 -9.18 8.77 12.87
C THR A 20 -8.25 7.58 12.63
N GLN A 21 -7.01 7.68 13.12
CA GLN A 21 -6.10 6.54 13.07
C GLN A 21 -6.67 5.32 13.78
N GLU A 22 -7.35 5.55 14.90
CA GLU A 22 -7.98 4.47 15.66
C GLU A 22 -9.08 3.78 14.87
N GLN A 23 -9.90 4.56 14.18
CA GLN A 23 -10.97 4.00 13.35
C GLN A 23 -10.41 3.21 12.17
N LEU A 24 -9.37 3.73 11.56
CA LEU A 24 -8.72 3.00 10.47
C LEU A 24 -8.10 1.70 10.98
N ALA A 25 -7.42 1.75 12.12
CA ALA A 25 -6.82 0.57 12.73
C ALA A 25 -7.87 -0.51 12.99
N GLU A 26 -9.02 -0.11 13.52
CA GLU A 26 -10.11 -1.04 13.75
C GLU A 26 -10.60 -1.67 12.45
N SER A 27 -10.76 -0.87 11.41
CA SER A 27 -11.20 -1.36 10.11
C SER A 27 -10.19 -2.34 9.48
N LEU A 28 -8.90 -2.14 9.76
CA LEU A 28 -7.84 -2.98 9.21
C LEU A 28 -7.50 -4.17 10.12
N ASP A 29 -8.08 -4.21 11.32
CA ASP A 29 -7.78 -5.23 12.33
C ASP A 29 -6.29 -5.22 12.71
N VAL A 30 -5.76 -4.02 12.94
CA VAL A 30 -4.37 -3.83 13.37
C VAL A 30 -4.35 -2.83 14.51
N SER A 31 -3.18 -2.65 15.13
CA SER A 31 -3.03 -1.68 16.21
C SER A 31 -2.98 -0.26 15.65
N VAL A 32 -3.34 0.71 16.49
CA VAL A 32 -3.22 2.12 16.10
C VAL A 32 -1.75 2.51 15.91
N GLU A 33 -0.86 1.92 16.68
CA GLU A 33 0.58 2.15 16.51
C GLU A 33 1.04 1.71 15.13
N PHE A 34 0.50 0.60 14.61
CA PHE A 34 0.86 0.12 13.29
C PHE A 34 0.39 1.11 12.22
N VAL A 35 -0.83 1.64 12.34
CA VAL A 35 -1.31 2.68 11.42
C VAL A 35 -0.39 3.88 11.47
N SER A 36 -0.01 4.32 12.66
CA SER A 36 0.92 5.44 12.81
C SER A 36 2.24 5.18 12.11
N HIS A 37 2.79 3.99 12.28
CA HIS A 37 4.05 3.61 11.62
C HIS A 37 3.93 3.59 10.09
N ILE A 38 2.82 3.07 9.59
CA ILE A 38 2.58 3.04 8.14
C ILE A 38 2.50 4.47 7.60
N GLU A 39 1.77 5.34 8.28
CA GLU A 39 1.60 6.72 7.81
C GLU A 39 2.89 7.52 7.85
N ARG A 40 3.77 7.21 8.80
CA ARG A 40 5.08 7.87 8.87
C ARG A 40 6.11 7.24 7.95
N GLY A 41 5.78 6.13 7.33
CA GLY A 41 6.71 5.44 6.44
C GLY A 41 7.77 4.60 7.15
N SER A 42 7.64 4.40 8.47
CA SER A 42 8.61 3.59 9.20
C SER A 42 8.32 2.09 9.10
N ARG A 43 7.14 1.71 8.62
CA ARG A 43 6.79 0.32 8.35
C ARG A 43 5.91 0.26 7.12
N LEU A 44 6.02 -0.84 6.37
CA LEU A 44 5.17 -1.09 5.22
C LEU A 44 4.04 -2.03 5.63
N PRO A 45 2.84 -1.84 5.06
CA PRO A 45 1.77 -2.79 5.31
C PRO A 45 2.07 -4.14 4.66
N SER A 46 1.59 -5.20 5.26
CA SER A 46 1.58 -6.50 4.59
C SER A 46 0.65 -6.41 3.37
N MET A 47 0.75 -7.38 2.47
CA MET A 47 -0.11 -7.40 1.31
C MET A 47 -1.59 -7.47 1.71
N GLN A 48 -1.91 -8.25 2.74
CA GLN A 48 -3.28 -8.37 3.22
C GLN A 48 -3.81 -7.03 3.75
N VAL A 49 -2.99 -6.33 4.52
CA VAL A 49 -3.38 -5.02 5.06
C VAL A 49 -3.50 -4.01 3.92
N PHE A 50 -2.59 -4.09 2.94
CA PHE A 50 -2.64 -3.17 1.80
C PHE A 50 -3.95 -3.31 1.03
N ILE A 51 -4.40 -4.52 0.82
CA ILE A 51 -5.68 -4.75 0.14
C ILE A 51 -6.84 -4.18 0.94
N LYS A 52 -6.83 -4.37 2.25
CA LYS A 52 -7.85 -3.78 3.11
C LYS A 52 -7.81 -2.25 3.07
N LEU A 53 -6.61 -1.67 3.02
CA LEU A 53 -6.47 -0.23 2.90
C LEU A 53 -7.15 0.30 1.64
N ILE A 54 -6.91 -0.35 0.51
CA ILE A 54 -7.53 0.02 -0.75
C ILE A 54 -9.05 0.01 -0.62
N GLU A 55 -9.59 -1.03 -0.01
CA GLU A 55 -11.03 -1.18 0.14
C GLU A 55 -11.62 -0.16 1.10
N VAL A 56 -11.01 -0.03 2.28
CA VAL A 56 -11.53 0.85 3.33
C VAL A 56 -11.44 2.31 2.91
N LEU A 57 -10.31 2.70 2.32
CA LEU A 57 -10.08 4.08 1.92
C LEU A 57 -10.69 4.40 0.55
N ASN A 58 -11.12 3.38 -0.17
CA ASN A 58 -11.68 3.53 -1.51
C ASN A 58 -10.74 4.28 -2.45
N VAL A 59 -9.49 3.85 -2.47
CA VAL A 59 -8.46 4.39 -3.35
C VAL A 59 -7.91 3.27 -4.23
N SER A 60 -7.23 3.65 -5.31
CA SER A 60 -6.62 2.64 -6.17
C SER A 60 -5.25 2.24 -5.65
N ALA A 61 -4.85 1.02 -5.98
CA ALA A 61 -3.50 0.57 -5.69
C ALA A 61 -2.47 1.46 -6.38
N ASP A 62 -2.80 1.89 -7.60
CA ASP A 62 -1.95 2.81 -8.36
C ASP A 62 -1.66 4.09 -7.57
N TYR A 63 -2.69 4.68 -6.98
CA TYR A 63 -2.52 5.90 -6.21
C TYR A 63 -1.51 5.71 -5.07
N LEU A 64 -1.64 4.61 -4.33
CA LEU A 64 -0.76 4.38 -3.18
C LEU A 64 0.66 4.01 -3.59
N LEU A 65 0.82 3.28 -4.70
CA LEU A 65 2.12 2.77 -5.13
C LEU A 65 2.82 3.65 -6.16
N ARG A 66 2.22 4.75 -6.53
CA ARG A 66 2.65 5.55 -7.66
C ARG A 66 4.15 5.84 -7.69
N ASP A 67 4.69 6.33 -6.59
CA ASP A 67 6.11 6.68 -6.56
C ASP A 67 7.01 5.46 -6.55
N SER A 68 6.60 4.42 -5.86
CA SER A 68 7.39 3.20 -5.75
C SER A 68 7.56 2.52 -7.10
N ILE A 69 6.47 2.46 -7.87
CA ILE A 69 6.50 1.80 -9.16
C ILE A 69 7.15 2.69 -10.21
N SER A 70 6.81 3.97 -10.23
CA SER A 70 7.34 4.88 -11.24
C SER A 70 8.82 5.15 -11.08
N THR A 71 9.38 4.99 -9.90
CA THR A 71 10.82 5.14 -9.68
C THR A 71 11.58 3.83 -9.83
N GLY A 72 10.88 2.73 -10.12
CA GLY A 72 11.50 1.43 -10.28
C GLY A 72 11.88 0.75 -8.98
N LYS A 73 11.52 1.33 -7.85
CA LYS A 73 11.89 0.75 -6.55
C LYS A 73 11.27 -0.63 -6.31
N LEU A 74 10.05 -0.83 -6.79
CA LEU A 74 9.36 -2.09 -6.62
C LEU A 74 9.86 -3.14 -7.62
N PHE A 75 10.25 -2.73 -8.81
CA PHE A 75 10.69 -3.59 -9.89
C PHE A 75 12.18 -3.49 -10.17
N GLY A 76 12.94 -2.93 -9.25
CA GLY A 76 14.38 -2.86 -9.38
C GLY A 76 15.01 -4.23 -9.37
N GLU A 77 16.16 -4.32 -10.02
CA GLU A 77 16.97 -5.53 -10.21
C GLU A 77 16.74 -6.62 -9.19
N ASN A 78 16.37 -7.79 -9.60
CA ASN A 78 16.28 -9.01 -8.77
C ASN A 78 15.56 -8.89 -7.41
N ALA A 79 15.33 -7.68 -6.94
CA ALA A 79 14.73 -7.47 -5.62
C ALA A 79 13.30 -8.01 -5.57
N LEU A 80 12.53 -7.77 -6.61
CA LEU A 80 11.14 -8.22 -6.62
C LEU A 80 11.04 -9.73 -6.73
N GLY A 81 11.84 -10.33 -7.62
CA GLY A 81 11.83 -11.78 -7.79
C GLY A 81 12.13 -12.50 -6.49
N SER A 82 13.18 -12.05 -5.79
CA SER A 82 13.57 -12.64 -4.53
C SER A 82 12.47 -12.51 -3.47
N LYS A 83 11.80 -11.37 -3.43
CA LYS A 83 10.72 -11.15 -2.48
C LYS A 83 9.47 -11.96 -2.81
N VAL A 84 9.16 -12.09 -4.10
CA VAL A 84 8.00 -12.85 -4.54
C VAL A 84 8.13 -14.32 -4.16
N GLU A 85 9.33 -14.87 -4.20
CA GLU A 85 9.55 -16.25 -3.81
C GLU A 85 9.18 -16.52 -2.37
N LYS A 86 9.24 -15.50 -1.51
CA LYS A 86 8.92 -15.63 -0.10
C LYS A 86 7.43 -15.46 0.20
N LEU A 87 6.65 -15.10 -0.79
CA LEU A 87 5.22 -14.90 -0.61
C LEU A 87 4.47 -16.22 -0.66
N SER A 88 3.39 -16.30 0.13
CA SER A 88 2.48 -17.43 0.02
C SER A 88 1.75 -17.34 -1.32
N PRO A 89 1.13 -18.45 -1.78
CA PRO A 89 0.33 -18.40 -3.00
C PRO A 89 -0.76 -17.34 -2.97
N LYS A 90 -1.40 -17.17 -1.81
CA LYS A 90 -2.45 -16.15 -1.65
C LYS A 90 -1.88 -14.74 -1.80
N GLU A 91 -0.70 -14.52 -1.23
CA GLU A 91 -0.04 -13.22 -1.34
C GLU A 91 0.42 -12.93 -2.76
N ARG A 92 0.85 -13.96 -3.50
CA ARG A 92 1.24 -13.79 -4.90
C ARG A 92 0.07 -13.37 -5.77
N VAL A 93 -1.09 -13.97 -5.54
CA VAL A 93 -2.29 -13.59 -6.26
C VAL A 93 -2.64 -12.14 -5.98
N ALA A 94 -2.54 -11.72 -4.72
CA ALA A 94 -2.81 -10.35 -4.35
C ALA A 94 -1.82 -9.38 -5.01
N LEU A 95 -0.54 -9.73 -5.04
CA LEU A 95 0.47 -8.90 -5.69
C LEU A 95 0.21 -8.81 -7.19
N GLU A 96 -0.15 -9.91 -7.82
CA GLU A 96 -0.47 -9.91 -9.24
C GLU A 96 -1.64 -8.98 -9.55
N ALA A 97 -2.67 -9.01 -8.70
CA ALA A 97 -3.80 -8.12 -8.87
C ALA A 97 -3.41 -6.66 -8.76
N LEU A 98 -2.47 -6.32 -7.85
CA LEU A 98 -1.97 -4.97 -7.72
C LEU A 98 -1.20 -4.53 -8.94
N ILE A 99 -0.35 -5.41 -9.48
CA ILE A 99 0.41 -5.13 -10.68
C ILE A 99 -0.53 -4.92 -11.87
N ASP A 100 -1.51 -5.78 -12.01
CA ASP A 100 -2.48 -5.66 -13.10
C ASP A 100 -3.24 -4.34 -13.01
N THR A 101 -3.63 -3.94 -11.80
CA THR A 101 -4.31 -2.67 -11.59
C THR A 101 -3.43 -1.51 -12.02
N TYR A 102 -2.17 -1.55 -11.64
CA TYR A 102 -1.21 -0.51 -12.03
C TYR A 102 -1.08 -0.43 -13.55
N LEU A 103 -0.89 -1.56 -14.19
CA LEU A 103 -0.71 -1.61 -15.65
C LEU A 103 -1.93 -1.11 -16.39
N GLN A 104 -3.11 -1.36 -15.84
CA GLN A 104 -4.37 -0.89 -16.44
C GLN A 104 -4.43 0.63 -16.49
N TYR A 105 -3.89 1.31 -15.49
CA TYR A 105 -3.94 2.77 -15.41
C TYR A 105 -2.75 3.47 -16.07
N HIS A 106 -1.72 2.72 -16.44
CA HIS A 106 -0.47 3.30 -16.97
C HIS A 106 -0.10 2.79 -18.35
N LYS A 107 -1.06 2.34 -19.11
CA LYS A 107 -0.81 1.92 -20.48
C LYS A 107 -0.50 3.09 -21.40
#